data_a6e7213096bbaa35dbbb1b5799a79927
#
_entry.id   a6e7213096bbaa35dbbb1b5799a79927
#
_cell.length_a   1.000
_cell.length_b   1.000
_cell.length_c   1.000
_cell.angle_alpha   90.00
_cell.angle_beta   90.00
_cell.angle_gamma   90.00
#
_symmetry.space_group_name_H-M   'P 1'
#
loop_
_entity.id
_entity.type
_entity.pdbx_description
1 polymer ?
#
loop_
_entity_poly.entity_id
_entity_poly.type
_entity_poly.pdbx_seq_one_letter_code
_entity_poly.pdbx_strand_id
1 'polypeptide(L)'
;MSISLFSQFIILKFVPNLQVLTMSDAIKHECGIAVLRLKKPLQFYVDKYGSAFYGLNKLHLLMEKQHNRGQDGAGVANIKFDMQPGERYISRYRSIDSKPIQDIFDHINGKFHSIAEKDPEKLNDVDYLKKHAGFTGELFLGHLRYGTFGRNSIESCHPFLRQNNWITRNLVVAGNFNLTNVDELFDVLLHVGQHPKEKSDTVTVLEKIGHFLDIENQEIYNQLKPQGY
;
A
#
# COMPACT_ATOMS: atom_id res chain seq x y z
N MET A 1 -32.89 65.60 9.30
CA MET A 1 -31.94 65.05 8.31
C MET A 1 -30.56 65.02 8.97
N SER A 2 -29.95 63.91 9.15
CA SER A 2 -28.59 63.65 9.65
C SER A 2 -28.53 62.83 10.94
N ILE A 3 -28.95 61.55 10.86
CA ILE A 3 -28.67 60.53 11.90
C ILE A 3 -28.14 59.22 11.24
N SER A 4 -27.72 59.28 9.97
CA SER A 4 -27.38 58.07 9.24
C SER A 4 -25.85 57.82 9.01
N LEU A 5 -24.98 58.70 9.45
CA LEU A 5 -23.54 58.57 9.14
C LEU A 5 -22.67 58.20 10.36
N PHE A 6 -23.22 58.19 11.57
CA PHE A 6 -22.43 57.85 12.78
C PHE A 6 -22.52 56.36 13.19
N SER A 7 -23.50 55.61 12.67
CA SER A 7 -23.67 54.20 13.04
C SER A 7 -22.79 53.25 12.21
N GLN A 8 -22.31 53.65 11.03
CA GLN A 8 -21.47 52.79 10.19
C GLN A 8 -19.98 52.79 10.59
N PHE A 9 -19.52 53.84 11.28
CA PHE A 9 -18.12 53.91 11.70
C PHE A 9 -17.83 53.21 13.02
N ILE A 10 -18.81 52.90 13.84
CA ILE A 10 -18.64 52.23 15.12
C ILE A 10 -18.58 50.69 14.96
N ILE A 11 -19.26 50.15 13.94
CA ILE A 11 -19.27 48.70 13.71
C ILE A 11 -17.93 48.19 13.13
N LEU A 12 -17.22 49.03 12.38
CA LEU A 12 -15.92 48.66 11.79
C LEU A 12 -14.71 48.68 12.75
N LYS A 13 -14.86 49.28 13.93
CA LYS A 13 -13.77 49.37 14.91
C LYS A 13 -13.82 48.30 16.02
N PHE A 14 -14.83 47.42 16.05
CA PHE A 14 -15.01 46.41 17.09
C PHE A 14 -14.97 44.95 16.59
N VAL A 15 -14.50 44.72 15.38
CA VAL A 15 -14.16 43.34 14.94
C VAL A 15 -12.65 43.27 14.68
N PRO A 16 -11.83 43.07 15.72
CA PRO A 16 -10.44 42.70 15.49
C PRO A 16 -10.42 41.27 14.97
N ASN A 17 -9.98 41.13 13.73
CA ASN A 17 -9.71 39.83 13.11
C ASN A 17 -10.93 38.90 13.04
N LEU A 18 -11.83 39.18 12.11
CA LEU A 18 -12.61 38.10 11.52
C LEU A 18 -11.60 37.24 10.75
N GLN A 19 -10.88 36.34 11.45
CA GLN A 19 -10.34 35.17 10.80
C GLN A 19 -11.55 34.50 10.16
N VAL A 20 -11.58 34.53 8.83
CA VAL A 20 -12.45 33.64 8.07
C VAL A 20 -12.03 32.25 8.57
N LEU A 21 -12.80 31.71 9.48
CA LEU A 21 -12.76 30.28 9.79
C LEU A 21 -13.13 29.59 8.48
N THR A 22 -12.13 29.32 7.66
CA THR A 22 -12.28 28.32 6.62
C THR A 22 -12.62 27.03 7.36
N MET A 23 -13.89 26.66 7.29
CA MET A 23 -14.44 25.46 7.96
C MET A 23 -13.91 24.14 7.37
N SER A 24 -12.83 24.19 6.62
CA SER A 24 -12.05 23.03 6.25
C SER A 24 -10.58 23.34 6.48
N ASP A 25 -9.89 22.50 7.21
CA ASP A 25 -8.43 22.47 7.19
C ASP A 25 -7.96 22.50 5.74
N ALA A 26 -6.95 23.31 5.46
CA ALA A 26 -6.32 23.30 4.14
C ALA A 26 -6.04 21.82 3.78
N ILE A 27 -6.59 21.37 2.64
CA ILE A 27 -6.38 19.99 2.18
C ILE A 27 -4.86 19.81 2.06
N LYS A 28 -4.29 19.15 3.05
CA LYS A 28 -2.90 18.73 2.99
C LYS A 28 -2.88 17.48 2.14
N HIS A 29 -2.14 17.53 1.05
CA HIS A 29 -1.88 16.35 0.26
C HIS A 29 -1.06 15.37 1.10
N GLU A 30 -1.58 14.19 1.29
CA GLU A 30 -0.96 13.12 2.07
C GLU A 30 -1.12 11.80 1.32
N CYS A 31 -0.23 10.84 1.59
CA CYS A 31 -0.33 9.51 1.03
C CYS A 31 -1.69 8.86 1.33
N GLY A 32 -2.23 8.11 0.36
CA GLY A 32 -3.42 7.30 0.54
C GLY A 32 -3.06 5.83 0.76
N ILE A 33 -3.81 5.14 1.63
CA ILE A 33 -3.66 3.70 1.87
C ILE A 33 -5.01 3.01 1.71
N ALA A 34 -5.03 1.89 0.98
CA ALA A 34 -6.19 1.03 0.85
C ALA A 34 -5.81 -0.41 1.20
N VAL A 35 -6.51 -1.00 2.16
CA VAL A 35 -6.35 -2.41 2.54
C VAL A 35 -7.66 -3.12 2.33
N LEU A 36 -7.60 -4.26 1.65
CA LEU A 36 -8.76 -5.11 1.41
C LEU A 36 -8.41 -6.57 1.69
N ARG A 37 -9.16 -7.23 2.56
CA ARG A 37 -9.10 -8.67 2.78
C ARG A 37 -10.41 -9.33 2.40
N LEU A 38 -10.36 -10.29 1.51
CA LEU A 38 -11.47 -11.18 1.20
C LEU A 38 -11.60 -12.20 2.34
N LYS A 39 -12.80 -12.30 2.92
CA LYS A 39 -13.07 -13.20 4.06
C LYS A 39 -13.46 -14.61 3.64
N LYS A 40 -13.69 -14.82 2.36
CA LYS A 40 -14.04 -16.12 1.76
C LYS A 40 -12.99 -16.48 0.72
N PRO A 41 -12.83 -17.76 0.37
CA PRO A 41 -11.99 -18.18 -0.74
C PRO A 41 -12.42 -17.53 -2.06
N LEU A 42 -11.51 -17.40 -3.02
CA LEU A 42 -11.80 -16.78 -4.32
C LEU A 42 -12.94 -17.47 -5.05
N GLN A 43 -13.10 -18.81 -4.90
CA GLN A 43 -14.20 -19.54 -5.52
C GLN A 43 -15.56 -19.00 -5.13
N PHE A 44 -15.75 -18.62 -3.87
CA PHE A 44 -17.00 -17.96 -3.42
C PHE A 44 -17.34 -16.71 -4.25
N TYR A 45 -16.32 -15.94 -4.63
CA TYR A 45 -16.53 -14.71 -5.41
C TYR A 45 -16.80 -15.01 -6.87
N VAL A 46 -16.19 -16.04 -7.43
CA VAL A 46 -16.53 -16.55 -8.77
C VAL A 46 -17.99 -17.00 -8.80
N ASP A 47 -18.41 -17.83 -7.86
CA ASP A 47 -19.76 -18.39 -7.82
C ASP A 47 -20.83 -17.28 -7.60
N LYS A 48 -20.51 -16.30 -6.76
CA LYS A 48 -21.49 -15.27 -6.40
C LYS A 48 -21.52 -14.07 -7.35
N TYR A 49 -20.37 -13.67 -7.87
CA TYR A 49 -20.22 -12.44 -8.67
C TYR A 49 -19.70 -12.69 -10.09
N GLY A 50 -19.49 -13.94 -10.46
CA GLY A 50 -19.00 -14.32 -11.79
C GLY A 50 -17.56 -13.94 -12.06
N SER A 51 -16.74 -13.68 -11.02
CA SER A 51 -15.37 -13.20 -11.25
C SER A 51 -14.44 -13.43 -10.05
N ALA A 52 -13.24 -13.96 -10.34
CA ALA A 52 -12.15 -14.04 -9.37
C ALA A 52 -11.54 -12.65 -9.03
N PHE A 53 -11.84 -11.63 -9.84
CA PHE A 53 -11.23 -10.29 -9.71
C PHE A 53 -12.01 -9.32 -8.82
N TYR A 54 -13.00 -9.81 -8.08
CA TYR A 54 -13.81 -8.99 -7.19
C TYR A 54 -12.96 -8.13 -6.23
N GLY A 55 -11.96 -8.73 -5.58
CA GLY A 55 -11.06 -8.03 -4.67
C GLY A 55 -10.23 -6.97 -5.37
N LEU A 56 -9.66 -7.29 -6.53
CA LEU A 56 -8.87 -6.37 -7.34
C LEU A 56 -9.70 -5.15 -7.79
N ASN A 57 -10.92 -5.40 -8.28
CA ASN A 57 -11.83 -4.33 -8.70
C ASN A 57 -12.24 -3.43 -7.52
N LYS A 58 -12.45 -4.00 -6.33
CA LYS A 58 -12.74 -3.21 -5.13
C LYS A 58 -11.54 -2.39 -4.67
N LEU A 59 -10.33 -2.94 -4.75
CA LEU A 59 -9.11 -2.17 -4.47
C LEU A 59 -8.97 -1.00 -5.43
N HIS A 60 -9.17 -1.21 -6.73
CA HIS A 60 -9.15 -0.15 -7.74
C HIS A 60 -10.08 0.99 -7.35
N LEU A 61 -11.34 0.69 -7.06
CA LEU A 61 -12.33 1.69 -6.62
C LEU A 61 -11.91 2.42 -5.34
N LEU A 62 -11.30 1.74 -4.38
CA LEU A 62 -10.81 2.37 -3.14
C LEU A 62 -9.64 3.32 -3.43
N MET A 63 -8.73 2.94 -4.33
CA MET A 63 -7.61 3.80 -4.72
C MET A 63 -8.10 5.02 -5.53
N GLU A 64 -9.01 4.83 -6.48
CA GLU A 64 -9.63 5.93 -7.24
C GLU A 64 -10.35 6.94 -6.33
N LYS A 65 -11.04 6.48 -5.29
CA LYS A 65 -11.67 7.36 -4.30
C LYS A 65 -10.69 8.20 -3.49
N GLN A 66 -9.44 7.78 -3.46
CA GLN A 66 -8.35 8.46 -2.74
C GLN A 66 -7.35 9.14 -3.68
N HIS A 67 -7.59 9.19 -5.01
CA HIS A 67 -6.60 9.67 -5.98
C HIS A 67 -6.07 11.09 -5.67
N ASN A 68 -6.90 11.95 -5.07
CA ASN A 68 -6.50 13.30 -4.67
C ASN A 68 -5.48 13.32 -3.51
N ARG A 69 -5.27 12.20 -2.82
CA ARG A 69 -4.31 12.10 -1.72
C ARG A 69 -2.87 12.01 -2.20
N GLY A 70 -2.62 11.28 -3.30
CA GLY A 70 -1.28 11.14 -3.82
C GLY A 70 -1.30 10.84 -5.32
N GLN A 71 -0.62 11.68 -6.09
CA GLN A 71 -0.60 11.62 -7.55
C GLN A 71 0.81 11.39 -8.12
N ASP A 72 1.84 11.38 -7.26
CA ASP A 72 3.24 11.27 -7.68
C ASP A 72 3.71 9.82 -7.85
N GLY A 73 2.82 8.89 -7.58
CA GLY A 73 3.07 7.47 -7.75
C GLY A 73 2.05 6.63 -7.01
N ALA A 74 1.96 5.39 -7.37
CA ALA A 74 1.09 4.41 -6.72
C ALA A 74 1.72 3.03 -6.71
N GLY A 75 1.18 2.15 -5.89
CA GLY A 75 1.58 0.76 -5.92
C GLY A 75 0.55 -0.15 -5.28
N VAL A 76 0.59 -1.40 -5.70
CA VAL A 76 -0.29 -2.45 -5.23
C VAL A 76 0.53 -3.68 -4.88
N ALA A 77 0.22 -4.28 -3.74
CA ALA A 77 0.63 -5.63 -3.40
C ALA A 77 -0.59 -6.52 -3.20
N ASN A 78 -0.43 -7.79 -3.52
CA ASN A 78 -1.45 -8.82 -3.32
C ASN A 78 -0.80 -10.07 -2.74
N ILE A 79 -1.48 -10.69 -1.78
CA ILE A 79 -1.03 -11.90 -1.12
C ILE A 79 -2.09 -12.97 -1.32
N LYS A 80 -1.66 -14.13 -1.81
CA LYS A 80 -2.45 -15.34 -1.96
C LYS A 80 -2.31 -16.19 -0.70
N PHE A 81 -3.42 -16.67 -0.19
CA PHE A 81 -3.42 -17.62 0.93
C PHE A 81 -3.40 -19.06 0.42
N ASP A 82 -3.01 -19.96 1.28
CA ASP A 82 -3.04 -21.43 1.05
C ASP A 82 -2.26 -21.88 -0.20
N MET A 83 -1.12 -21.22 -0.47
CA MET A 83 -0.21 -21.59 -1.56
C MET A 83 0.76 -22.68 -1.12
N GLN A 84 1.09 -23.57 -2.06
CA GLN A 84 2.05 -24.62 -1.82
C GLN A 84 3.49 -24.07 -1.73
N PRO A 85 4.41 -24.72 -0.99
CA PRO A 85 5.81 -24.38 -0.99
C PRO A 85 6.39 -24.29 -2.41
N GLY A 86 7.15 -23.24 -2.69
CA GLY A 86 7.73 -22.98 -4.00
C GLY A 86 6.85 -22.22 -4.97
N GLU A 87 5.55 -22.04 -4.67
CA GLU A 87 4.65 -21.21 -5.46
C GLU A 87 4.72 -19.74 -5.05
N ARG A 88 4.58 -18.85 -6.04
CA ARG A 88 4.59 -17.41 -5.80
C ARG A 88 3.28 -16.95 -5.18
N TYR A 89 3.32 -16.46 -3.95
CA TYR A 89 2.15 -15.99 -3.20
C TYR A 89 2.08 -14.47 -2.99
N ILE A 90 3.17 -13.72 -3.24
CA ILE A 90 3.19 -12.26 -3.18
C ILE A 90 3.37 -11.71 -4.59
N SER A 91 2.49 -10.81 -4.98
CA SER A 91 2.61 -10.01 -6.21
C SER A 91 2.68 -8.54 -5.83
N ARG A 92 3.54 -7.77 -6.51
CA ARG A 92 3.68 -6.34 -6.32
C ARG A 92 3.93 -5.65 -7.65
N TYR A 93 3.25 -4.53 -7.86
CA TYR A 93 3.55 -3.61 -8.96
C TYR A 93 3.46 -2.17 -8.46
N ARG A 94 4.33 -1.30 -8.97
CA ARG A 94 4.42 0.11 -8.60
C ARG A 94 4.57 0.94 -9.85
N SER A 95 4.07 2.16 -9.84
CA SER A 95 4.16 3.09 -10.96
C SER A 95 4.42 4.51 -10.49
N ILE A 96 5.18 5.24 -11.29
CA ILE A 96 5.41 6.69 -11.19
C ILE A 96 4.99 7.39 -12.49
N ASP A 97 4.16 6.73 -13.29
CA ASP A 97 3.58 7.32 -14.49
C ASP A 97 2.72 8.55 -14.14
N SER A 98 2.39 9.36 -15.12
CA SER A 98 1.50 10.51 -14.97
C SER A 98 0.11 10.14 -14.47
N LYS A 99 -0.33 8.89 -14.71
CA LYS A 99 -1.58 8.29 -14.21
C LYS A 99 -1.29 6.94 -13.54
N PRO A 100 -0.67 6.96 -12.36
CA PRO A 100 -0.07 5.76 -11.79
C PRO A 100 -1.09 4.68 -11.44
N ILE A 101 -2.31 5.05 -11.03
CA ILE A 101 -3.38 4.07 -10.76
C ILE A 101 -3.75 3.37 -12.06
N GLN A 102 -4.02 4.13 -13.12
CA GLN A 102 -4.40 3.58 -14.40
C GLN A 102 -3.32 2.64 -14.94
N ASP A 103 -2.05 3.06 -14.95
CA ASP A 103 -0.92 2.24 -15.40
C ASP A 103 -0.86 0.90 -14.65
N ILE A 104 -1.03 0.91 -13.32
CA ILE A 104 -1.03 -0.32 -12.51
C ILE A 104 -2.15 -1.27 -12.95
N PHE A 105 -3.38 -0.76 -13.06
CA PHE A 105 -4.51 -1.64 -13.36
C PHE A 105 -4.54 -2.06 -14.83
N ASP A 106 -4.07 -1.23 -15.76
CA ASP A 106 -3.89 -1.62 -17.17
C ASP A 106 -2.83 -2.72 -17.30
N HIS A 107 -1.69 -2.60 -16.59
CA HIS A 107 -0.68 -3.64 -16.54
C HIS A 107 -1.21 -4.98 -15.99
N ILE A 108 -1.97 -4.93 -14.91
CA ILE A 108 -2.56 -6.13 -14.29
C ILE A 108 -3.60 -6.73 -15.21
N ASN A 109 -4.52 -5.92 -15.74
CA ASN A 109 -5.59 -6.37 -16.63
C ASN A 109 -5.05 -6.91 -17.95
N GLY A 110 -3.97 -6.33 -18.51
CA GLY A 110 -3.30 -6.84 -19.69
C GLY A 110 -2.85 -8.30 -19.56
N LYS A 111 -2.42 -8.72 -18.37
CA LYS A 111 -2.08 -10.13 -18.10
C LYS A 111 -3.30 -11.03 -18.12
N PHE A 112 -4.44 -10.56 -17.60
CA PHE A 112 -5.69 -11.33 -17.63
C PHE A 112 -6.26 -11.40 -19.03
N HIS A 113 -6.17 -10.32 -19.83
CA HIS A 113 -6.54 -10.34 -21.25
C HIS A 113 -5.72 -11.40 -22.01
N SER A 114 -4.41 -11.46 -21.77
CA SER A 114 -3.55 -12.47 -22.41
C SER A 114 -3.89 -13.91 -22.01
N ILE A 115 -4.47 -14.13 -20.83
CA ILE A 115 -5.02 -15.44 -20.43
C ILE A 115 -6.34 -15.68 -21.18
N ALA A 116 -7.23 -14.69 -21.21
CA ALA A 116 -8.53 -14.78 -21.87
C ALA A 116 -8.43 -15.06 -23.38
N GLU A 117 -7.47 -14.44 -24.06
CA GLU A 117 -7.19 -14.67 -25.48
C GLU A 117 -6.81 -16.11 -25.79
N LYS A 118 -6.14 -16.79 -24.87
CA LYS A 118 -5.72 -18.19 -25.03
C LYS A 118 -6.81 -19.17 -24.63
N ASP A 119 -7.47 -18.89 -23.51
CA ASP A 119 -8.47 -19.73 -22.88
C ASP A 119 -9.35 -18.93 -21.92
N PRO A 120 -10.51 -18.43 -22.36
CA PRO A 120 -11.38 -17.59 -21.54
C PRO A 120 -11.89 -18.29 -20.26
N GLU A 121 -12.03 -19.61 -20.26
CA GLU A 121 -12.55 -20.37 -19.13
C GLU A 121 -11.60 -20.31 -17.93
N LYS A 122 -10.30 -20.15 -18.19
CA LYS A 122 -9.27 -20.00 -17.14
C LYS A 122 -9.41 -18.75 -16.28
N LEU A 123 -10.17 -17.76 -16.73
CA LEU A 123 -10.45 -16.57 -15.89
C LEU A 123 -11.38 -16.88 -14.69
N ASN A 124 -12.07 -18.01 -14.72
CA ASN A 124 -12.91 -18.49 -13.62
C ASN A 124 -12.34 -19.73 -12.91
N ASP A 125 -11.25 -20.28 -13.42
CA ASP A 125 -10.49 -21.35 -12.77
C ASP A 125 -9.57 -20.75 -11.69
N VAL A 126 -10.02 -20.80 -10.44
CA VAL A 126 -9.31 -20.23 -9.31
C VAL A 126 -7.95 -20.88 -9.07
N ASP A 127 -7.85 -22.20 -9.21
CA ASP A 127 -6.60 -22.92 -9.00
C ASP A 127 -5.57 -22.55 -10.07
N TYR A 128 -6.00 -22.49 -11.32
CA TYR A 128 -5.16 -22.00 -12.41
C TYR A 128 -4.69 -20.57 -12.17
N LEU A 129 -5.59 -19.65 -11.81
CA LEU A 129 -5.27 -18.25 -11.58
C LEU A 129 -4.32 -18.08 -10.39
N LYS A 130 -4.55 -18.75 -9.28
CA LYS A 130 -3.66 -18.70 -8.12
C LYS A 130 -2.25 -19.17 -8.47
N LYS A 131 -2.12 -20.19 -9.31
CA LYS A 131 -0.83 -20.76 -9.70
C LYS A 131 -0.11 -19.92 -10.77
N HIS A 132 -0.83 -19.42 -11.78
CA HIS A 132 -0.23 -18.85 -12.99
C HIS A 132 -0.36 -17.33 -13.11
N ALA A 133 -1.28 -16.69 -12.40
CA ALA A 133 -1.52 -15.25 -12.50
C ALA A 133 -1.17 -14.51 -11.19
N GLY A 134 -0.53 -13.36 -11.29
CA GLY A 134 -0.36 -12.44 -10.16
C GLY A 134 -1.67 -11.72 -9.82
N PHE A 135 -1.76 -11.17 -8.62
CA PHE A 135 -2.90 -10.35 -8.17
C PHE A 135 -4.25 -11.10 -8.08
N THR A 136 -4.19 -12.40 -7.93
CA THR A 136 -5.34 -13.30 -7.74
C THR A 136 -5.37 -13.91 -6.35
N GLY A 137 -5.11 -13.10 -5.34
CA GLY A 137 -5.11 -13.51 -3.93
C GLY A 137 -6.21 -12.82 -3.13
N GLU A 138 -6.22 -13.08 -1.85
CA GLU A 138 -7.27 -12.68 -0.93
C GLU A 138 -6.95 -11.41 -0.12
N LEU A 139 -5.68 -10.99 -0.05
CA LEU A 139 -5.27 -9.79 0.68
C LEU A 139 -4.60 -8.81 -0.27
N PHE A 140 -5.06 -7.56 -0.23
CA PHE A 140 -4.57 -6.48 -1.09
C PHE A 140 -4.15 -5.29 -0.24
N LEU A 141 -3.06 -4.65 -0.66
CA LEU A 141 -2.55 -3.40 -0.12
C LEU A 141 -2.28 -2.44 -1.27
N GLY A 142 -3.01 -1.33 -1.31
CA GLY A 142 -2.80 -0.23 -2.24
C GLY A 142 -2.20 0.98 -1.53
N HIS A 143 -1.35 1.72 -2.22
CA HIS A 143 -0.76 2.96 -1.72
C HIS A 143 -0.72 4.01 -2.83
N LEU A 144 -1.06 5.24 -2.47
CA LEU A 144 -0.94 6.44 -3.30
C LEU A 144 0.11 7.35 -2.68
N ARG A 145 1.14 7.66 -3.46
CA ARG A 145 2.26 8.47 -2.97
C ARG A 145 2.01 9.94 -3.25
N TYR A 146 2.23 10.75 -2.21
CA TYR A 146 2.47 12.17 -2.33
C TYR A 146 3.94 12.46 -2.03
N GLY A 147 4.67 12.95 -3.02
CA GLY A 147 6.11 13.21 -2.94
C GLY A 147 6.39 14.59 -2.35
N THR A 148 6.49 14.70 -1.03
CA THR A 148 6.86 15.96 -0.36
C THR A 148 8.36 16.24 -0.41
N PHE A 149 9.19 15.22 -0.53
CA PHE A 149 10.65 15.33 -0.54
C PHE A 149 11.29 14.34 -1.52
N GLY A 150 12.35 14.80 -2.20
CA GLY A 150 13.19 13.96 -3.03
C GLY A 150 12.73 13.82 -4.49
N ARG A 151 13.54 13.11 -5.28
CA ARG A 151 13.22 12.79 -6.68
C ARG A 151 12.05 11.80 -6.71
N ASN A 152 11.11 12.03 -7.64
CA ASN A 152 10.08 11.05 -7.91
C ASN A 152 10.74 9.82 -8.55
N SER A 153 10.93 8.76 -7.75
CA SER A 153 11.56 7.52 -8.18
C SER A 153 10.71 6.32 -7.80
N ILE A 154 10.81 5.27 -8.58
CA ILE A 154 10.09 4.02 -8.32
C ILE A 154 10.54 3.37 -7.01
N GLU A 155 11.78 3.59 -6.58
CA GLU A 155 12.35 3.10 -5.34
C GLU A 155 11.62 3.68 -4.12
N SER A 156 11.14 4.91 -4.22
CA SER A 156 10.38 5.56 -3.15
C SER A 156 8.88 5.24 -3.16
N CYS A 157 8.38 4.47 -4.16
CA CYS A 157 6.98 4.06 -4.21
C CYS A 157 6.69 2.84 -3.33
N HIS A 158 5.65 2.96 -2.51
CA HIS A 158 5.10 1.84 -1.74
C HIS A 158 4.19 0.94 -2.60
N PRO A 159 3.92 -0.30 -2.18
CA PRO A 159 4.43 -1.00 -0.99
C PRO A 159 5.88 -1.45 -1.13
N PHE A 160 6.60 -1.42 -0.02
CA PHE A 160 7.91 -2.07 0.11
C PHE A 160 7.75 -3.54 0.45
N LEU A 161 8.68 -4.37 -0.01
CA LEU A 161 8.63 -5.81 0.18
C LEU A 161 10.00 -6.30 0.65
N ARG A 162 10.02 -6.91 1.82
CA ARG A 162 11.11 -7.72 2.32
C ARG A 162 10.82 -9.17 1.98
N GLN A 163 11.70 -9.79 1.21
CA GLN A 163 11.56 -11.20 0.81
C GLN A 163 12.57 -12.06 1.53
N ASN A 164 12.10 -13.21 1.99
CA ASN A 164 12.90 -14.25 2.62
C ASN A 164 12.39 -15.61 2.13
N ASN A 165 13.24 -16.64 2.17
CA ASN A 165 12.85 -18.01 1.82
C ASN A 165 11.84 -18.61 2.82
N TRP A 166 11.80 -18.09 4.04
CA TRP A 166 10.83 -18.48 5.05
C TRP A 166 9.60 -17.58 4.92
N ILE A 167 8.44 -18.19 4.68
CA ILE A 167 7.17 -17.48 4.48
C ILE A 167 6.85 -16.55 5.66
N THR A 168 7.16 -16.96 6.89
CA THR A 168 6.93 -16.22 8.13
C THR A 168 7.83 -15.00 8.31
N ARG A 169 8.89 -14.86 7.50
CA ARG A 169 9.83 -13.73 7.53
C ARG A 169 9.60 -12.72 6.40
N ASN A 170 8.60 -12.97 5.56
CA ASN A 170 8.23 -12.01 4.51
C ASN A 170 7.38 -10.89 5.09
N LEU A 171 7.59 -9.67 4.60
CA LEU A 171 6.90 -8.48 5.07
C LEU A 171 6.61 -7.54 3.91
N VAL A 172 5.38 -7.06 3.85
CA VAL A 172 4.94 -6.00 2.93
C VAL A 172 4.51 -4.80 3.76
N VAL A 173 5.12 -3.64 3.50
CA VAL A 173 4.87 -2.41 4.26
C VAL A 173 4.51 -1.27 3.33
N ALA A 174 3.48 -0.54 3.70
CA ALA A 174 3.15 0.76 3.12
C ALA A 174 2.71 1.72 4.22
N GLY A 175 3.06 2.98 4.09
CA GLY A 175 2.71 3.98 5.08
C GLY A 175 3.17 5.37 4.66
N ASN A 176 2.76 6.36 5.43
CA ASN A 176 3.31 7.70 5.38
C ASN A 176 4.16 7.87 6.65
N PHE A 177 5.45 7.57 6.53
CA PHE A 177 6.38 7.62 7.65
C PHE A 177 7.18 8.92 7.61
N ASN A 178 7.38 9.52 8.78
CA ASN A 178 8.25 10.66 9.00
C ASN A 178 8.91 10.49 10.37
N LEU A 179 10.00 9.74 10.39
CA LEU A 179 10.74 9.42 11.61
C LEU A 179 11.66 10.57 11.98
N THR A 180 11.58 11.04 13.21
CA THR A 180 12.47 12.09 13.74
C THR A 180 13.87 11.57 14.05
N ASN A 181 14.02 10.26 14.21
CA ASN A 181 15.27 9.59 14.61
C ASN A 181 15.68 8.48 13.60
N VAL A 182 15.42 8.71 12.31
CA VAL A 182 15.74 7.72 11.26
C VAL A 182 17.21 7.35 11.23
N ASP A 183 18.10 8.32 11.46
CA ASP A 183 19.54 8.11 11.45
C ASP A 183 19.98 7.16 12.53
N GLU A 184 19.53 7.37 13.76
CA GLU A 184 19.81 6.51 14.91
C GLU A 184 19.31 5.08 14.70
N LEU A 185 18.06 4.96 14.20
CA LEU A 185 17.48 3.64 13.93
C LEU A 185 18.19 2.91 12.78
N PHE A 186 18.64 3.64 11.76
CA PHE A 186 19.41 3.08 10.66
C PHE A 186 20.77 2.59 11.13
N ASP A 187 21.47 3.38 11.97
CA ASP A 187 22.75 2.98 12.55
C ASP A 187 22.62 1.72 13.43
N VAL A 188 21.51 1.56 14.16
CA VAL A 188 21.22 0.32 14.88
C VAL A 188 21.11 -0.88 13.92
N LEU A 189 20.49 -0.72 12.74
CA LEU A 189 20.42 -1.79 11.74
C LEU A 189 21.82 -2.20 11.25
N LEU A 190 22.69 -1.22 10.99
CA LEU A 190 24.07 -1.48 10.58
C LEU A 190 24.85 -2.22 11.69
N HIS A 191 24.68 -1.83 12.95
CA HIS A 191 25.36 -2.48 14.08
C HIS A 191 24.94 -3.94 14.30
N VAL A 192 23.69 -4.29 13.95
CA VAL A 192 23.24 -5.70 13.98
C VAL A 192 23.58 -6.48 12.70
N GLY A 193 24.40 -5.90 11.81
CA GLY A 193 24.92 -6.54 10.60
C GLY A 193 24.01 -6.48 9.39
N GLN A 194 22.96 -5.66 9.39
CA GLN A 194 22.13 -5.47 8.22
C GLN A 194 22.73 -4.42 7.27
N HIS A 195 22.47 -4.54 5.99
CA HIS A 195 22.91 -3.61 4.96
C HIS A 195 21.75 -3.22 4.03
N PRO A 196 20.80 -2.37 4.50
CA PRO A 196 19.72 -1.87 3.66
C PRO A 196 20.30 -1.09 2.47
N LYS A 197 19.70 -1.25 1.29
CA LYS A 197 20.16 -0.59 0.06
C LYS A 197 19.99 0.92 0.09
N GLU A 198 19.02 1.40 0.84
CA GLU A 198 18.64 2.80 0.90
C GLU A 198 18.35 3.20 2.34
N LYS A 199 18.72 4.45 2.67
CA LYS A 199 18.38 5.08 3.92
C LYS A 199 17.09 5.88 3.74
N SER A 200 15.98 5.32 4.15
CA SER A 200 14.68 5.98 4.17
C SER A 200 13.87 5.51 5.37
N ASP A 201 12.89 6.31 5.78
CA ASP A 201 12.01 5.99 6.89
C ASP A 201 11.36 4.63 6.72
N THR A 202 10.79 4.38 5.53
CA THR A 202 10.08 3.14 5.24
C THR A 202 10.99 1.93 5.22
N VAL A 203 12.19 2.04 4.63
CA VAL A 203 13.17 0.95 4.62
C VAL A 203 13.64 0.66 6.04
N THR A 204 13.89 1.71 6.83
CA THR A 204 14.30 1.56 8.23
C THR A 204 13.23 0.84 9.06
N VAL A 205 11.95 1.22 8.91
CA VAL A 205 10.82 0.53 9.56
C VAL A 205 10.69 -0.91 9.08
N LEU A 206 10.77 -1.15 7.76
CA LEU A 206 10.67 -2.48 7.16
C LEU A 206 11.73 -3.44 7.72
N GLU A 207 12.99 -3.01 7.69
CA GLU A 207 14.10 -3.85 8.14
C GLU A 207 14.11 -4.01 9.67
N LYS A 208 13.69 -2.98 10.42
CA LYS A 208 13.58 -3.10 11.87
C LYS A 208 12.52 -4.11 12.30
N ILE A 209 11.32 -4.07 11.67
CA ILE A 209 10.28 -5.08 11.90
C ILE A 209 10.78 -6.45 11.41
N GLY A 210 11.43 -6.50 10.25
CA GLY A 210 12.00 -7.73 9.71
C GLY A 210 13.02 -8.37 10.63
N HIS A 211 13.86 -7.58 11.30
CA HIS A 211 14.82 -8.07 12.30
C HIS A 211 14.11 -8.75 13.47
N PHE A 212 13.05 -8.17 14.01
CA PHE A 212 12.28 -8.81 15.07
C PHE A 212 11.60 -10.11 14.59
N LEU A 213 11.05 -10.10 13.37
CA LEU A 213 10.50 -11.32 12.78
C LEU A 213 11.56 -12.43 12.65
N ASP A 214 12.80 -12.08 12.31
CA ASP A 214 13.90 -13.06 12.21
C ASP A 214 14.24 -13.66 13.56
N ILE A 215 14.29 -12.84 14.62
CA ILE A 215 14.57 -13.30 15.99
C ILE A 215 13.47 -14.26 16.46
N GLU A 216 12.22 -13.82 16.42
CA GLU A 216 11.07 -14.63 16.88
C GLU A 216 10.97 -15.96 16.12
N ASN A 217 11.12 -15.92 14.79
CA ASN A 217 11.12 -17.16 14.01
C ASN A 217 12.29 -18.08 14.35
N GLN A 218 13.46 -17.55 14.66
CA GLN A 218 14.62 -18.34 15.06
C GLN A 218 14.41 -18.98 16.43
N GLU A 219 13.82 -18.26 17.36
CA GLU A 219 13.49 -18.80 18.69
C GLU A 219 12.49 -19.95 18.59
N ILE A 220 11.39 -19.76 17.84
CA ILE A 220 10.39 -20.81 17.60
C ILE A 220 11.05 -22.04 16.93
N TYR A 221 11.89 -21.83 15.91
CA TYR A 221 12.62 -22.92 15.26
C TYR A 221 13.49 -23.70 16.24
N ASN A 222 14.24 -22.98 17.09
CA ASN A 222 15.11 -23.61 18.08
C ASN A 222 14.34 -24.44 19.12
N GLN A 223 13.11 -24.02 19.46
CA GLN A 223 12.23 -24.76 20.37
C GLN A 223 11.62 -26.01 19.72
N LEU A 224 11.28 -25.96 18.44
CA LEU A 224 10.59 -27.04 17.73
C LEU A 224 11.57 -28.10 17.15
N LYS A 225 12.75 -27.67 16.72
CA LYS A 225 13.74 -28.54 16.10
C LYS A 225 14.08 -29.80 16.95
N PRO A 226 14.28 -29.70 18.29
CA PRO A 226 14.53 -30.90 19.11
C PRO A 226 13.34 -31.86 19.20
N GLN A 227 12.13 -31.40 18.87
CA GLN A 227 10.89 -32.16 18.87
C GLN A 227 10.61 -32.85 17.53
N GLY A 228 11.52 -32.73 16.56
CA GLY A 228 11.40 -33.38 15.26
C GLY A 228 10.59 -32.64 14.22
N TYR A 229 10.36 -31.34 14.43
CA TYR A 229 9.67 -30.44 13.47
C TYR A 229 10.67 -29.68 12.60
#